data_ecd058cf1c0be460c73e8954507fff5b
#
_entry.id   ecd058cf1c0be460c73e8954507fff5b
#
_cell.length_a   1.000
_cell.length_b   1.000
_cell.length_c   1.000
_cell.angle_alpha   90.00
_cell.angle_beta   90.00
_cell.angle_gamma   90.00
#
_symmetry.space_group_name_H-M   'P 1'
#
loop_
_entity.id
_entity.type
_entity.pdbx_description
1 polymer ?
#
loop_
_entity_poly.entity_id
_entity_poly.type
_entity_poly.pdbx_seq_one_letter_code
_entity_poly.pdbx_strand_id
1 'polypeptide(L)'
;MIEFQSVSKKYSADALALDDVSFSIAKGELIYLAGPSGAGKSTLLKMIAAVERPTSGRVVVNGHDIGRLKKAGVPFLRRNLGLIFQQQRLLNDRSILANVMLPLIVTGAATSQAEQRARAALDKVGLLDRARAMPLELSGGEQQRVAVARAIVNRPQIILADEPTANLDRAAADRVIDALRAFHAAGVTCMISTHDEQILDSAARVIRLEHGQLVNAAAGGAV
;
A
#
# COMPACT_ATOMS: atom_id res chain seq x y z
N MET A 1 7.30 11.87 7.14
CA MET A 1 6.87 11.42 5.81
C MET A 1 5.35 11.39 5.67
N ILE A 2 4.65 10.77 6.61
CA ILE A 2 3.19 10.77 6.68
C ILE A 2 2.80 11.26 8.07
N GLU A 3 1.80 12.16 8.16
CA GLU A 3 1.29 12.69 9.44
C GLU A 3 -0.24 12.71 9.41
N PHE A 4 -0.84 12.25 10.49
CA PHE A 4 -2.25 12.38 10.82
C PHE A 4 -2.36 13.25 12.08
N GLN A 5 -3.15 14.32 12.01
CA GLN A 5 -3.35 15.29 13.09
C GLN A 5 -4.83 15.41 13.37
N SER A 6 -5.33 14.83 14.46
CA SER A 6 -6.74 14.82 14.90
C SER A 6 -7.71 14.51 13.76
N VAL A 7 -7.43 13.41 13.02
CA VAL A 7 -8.16 13.08 11.80
C VAL A 7 -9.42 12.29 12.12
N SER A 8 -10.56 12.80 11.66
CA SER A 8 -11.82 12.04 11.65
C SER A 8 -12.37 11.89 10.23
N LYS A 9 -13.04 10.78 9.98
CA LYS A 9 -13.71 10.48 8.70
C LYS A 9 -15.11 9.94 8.92
N LYS A 10 -16.09 10.65 8.37
CA LYS A 10 -17.48 10.21 8.27
C LYS A 10 -17.83 9.95 6.80
N TYR A 11 -18.51 8.84 6.51
CA TYR A 11 -19.08 8.55 5.19
C TYR A 11 -20.55 8.97 5.12
N SER A 12 -21.26 8.89 6.25
CA SER A 12 -22.63 9.41 6.44
C SER A 12 -22.77 9.93 7.87
N ALA A 13 -23.93 10.47 8.24
CA ALA A 13 -24.19 10.98 9.59
C ALA A 13 -23.87 9.93 10.66
N ASP A 14 -24.19 8.65 10.40
CA ASP A 14 -24.06 7.54 11.35
C ASP A 14 -22.84 6.64 11.11
N ALA A 15 -22.07 6.86 10.03
CA ALA A 15 -20.94 6.03 9.67
C ALA A 15 -19.61 6.76 9.90
N LEU A 16 -19.16 6.77 11.16
CA LEU A 16 -17.83 7.24 11.57
C LEU A 16 -16.80 6.13 11.33
N ALA A 17 -15.88 6.36 10.38
CA ALA A 17 -14.86 5.38 10.02
C ALA A 17 -13.52 5.62 10.72
N LEU A 18 -13.21 6.87 11.06
CA LEU A 18 -12.06 7.26 11.90
C LEU A 18 -12.48 8.38 12.83
N ASP A 19 -11.98 8.36 14.06
CA ASP A 19 -12.30 9.29 15.12
C ASP A 19 -11.03 9.74 15.85
N ASP A 20 -10.68 11.01 15.68
CA ASP A 20 -9.55 11.71 16.30
C ASP A 20 -8.20 10.95 16.23
N VAL A 21 -7.85 10.46 15.04
CA VAL A 21 -6.64 9.67 14.82
C VAL A 21 -5.43 10.59 14.64
N SER A 22 -4.39 10.40 15.48
CA SER A 22 -3.14 11.18 15.39
C SER A 22 -1.92 10.26 15.49
N PHE A 23 -1.08 10.25 14.44
CA PHE A 23 0.22 9.56 14.45
C PHE A 23 1.11 10.09 13.32
N SER A 24 2.39 9.72 13.36
CA SER A 24 3.35 10.04 12.30
C SER A 24 4.14 8.80 11.88
N ILE A 25 4.57 8.78 10.61
CA ILE A 25 5.46 7.77 10.04
C ILE A 25 6.66 8.50 9.46
N ALA A 26 7.84 8.10 9.89
CA ALA A 26 9.10 8.62 9.37
C ALA A 26 9.44 8.04 7.98
N LYS A 27 10.39 8.66 7.28
CA LYS A 27 10.90 8.12 6.02
C LYS A 27 11.68 6.82 6.28
N GLY A 28 11.43 5.80 5.45
CA GLY A 28 12.10 4.50 5.57
C GLY A 28 11.56 3.63 6.70
N GLU A 29 10.43 3.95 7.28
CA GLU A 29 9.81 3.18 8.36
C GLU A 29 8.90 2.08 7.82
N LEU A 30 8.89 0.91 8.49
CA LEU A 30 7.93 -0.17 8.25
C LEU A 30 6.91 -0.20 9.37
N ILE A 31 5.65 0.03 9.02
CA ILE A 31 4.53 0.04 9.95
C ILE A 31 3.53 -1.05 9.59
N TYR A 32 3.11 -1.80 10.58
CA TYR A 32 1.95 -2.67 10.46
C TYR A 32 0.72 -2.00 11.07
N LEU A 33 -0.41 -2.06 10.33
CA LEU A 33 -1.70 -1.52 10.74
C LEU A 33 -2.62 -2.68 11.09
N ALA A 34 -2.86 -2.88 12.38
CA ALA A 34 -3.66 -3.96 12.92
C ALA A 34 -5.06 -3.50 13.33
N GLY A 35 -5.98 -4.43 13.42
CA GLY A 35 -7.34 -4.22 13.92
C GLY A 35 -8.38 -5.09 13.20
N PRO A 36 -9.57 -5.25 13.76
CA PRO A 36 -10.63 -6.07 13.18
C PRO A 36 -11.12 -5.52 11.83
N SER A 37 -11.93 -6.30 11.12
CA SER A 37 -12.62 -5.81 9.92
C SER A 37 -13.51 -4.62 10.28
N GLY A 38 -13.52 -3.58 9.43
CA GLY A 38 -14.28 -2.36 9.71
C GLY A 38 -13.61 -1.37 10.68
N ALA A 39 -12.44 -1.66 11.25
CA ALA A 39 -11.74 -0.76 12.19
C ALA A 39 -11.27 0.57 11.57
N GLY A 40 -11.33 0.75 10.23
CA GLY A 40 -10.88 1.97 9.56
C GLY A 40 -9.55 1.85 8.82
N LYS A 41 -8.87 0.69 8.84
CA LYS A 41 -7.55 0.47 8.21
C LYS A 41 -7.52 0.90 6.74
N SER A 42 -8.42 0.37 5.92
CA SER A 42 -8.50 0.72 4.50
C SER A 42 -8.86 2.18 4.25
N THR A 43 -9.65 2.80 5.13
CA THR A 43 -9.98 4.23 5.06
C THR A 43 -8.72 5.07 5.26
N LEU A 44 -7.88 4.70 6.21
CA LEU A 44 -6.61 5.35 6.50
C LEU A 44 -5.66 5.26 5.30
N LEU A 45 -5.48 4.06 4.73
CA LEU A 45 -4.66 3.87 3.52
C LEU A 45 -5.20 4.67 2.32
N LYS A 46 -6.53 4.71 2.13
CA LYS A 46 -7.18 5.51 1.08
C LYS A 46 -6.94 7.00 1.23
N MET A 47 -6.85 7.53 2.45
CA MET A 47 -6.52 8.94 2.68
C MET A 47 -5.07 9.23 2.26
N ILE A 48 -4.10 8.40 2.63
CA ILE A 48 -2.70 8.57 2.21
C ILE A 48 -2.60 8.58 0.68
N ALA A 49 -3.38 7.74 0.00
CA ALA A 49 -3.45 7.67 -1.46
C ALA A 49 -4.30 8.80 -2.11
N ALA A 50 -4.82 9.74 -1.32
CA ALA A 50 -5.75 10.79 -1.77
C ALA A 50 -6.95 10.23 -2.57
N VAL A 51 -7.42 9.02 -2.21
CA VAL A 51 -8.69 8.44 -2.68
C VAL A 51 -9.84 8.99 -1.85
N GLU A 52 -9.60 9.12 -0.54
CA GLU A 52 -10.51 9.72 0.43
C GLU A 52 -9.88 10.99 1.01
N ARG A 53 -10.73 11.87 1.54
CA ARG A 53 -10.30 13.06 2.28
C ARG A 53 -10.80 12.98 3.71
N PRO A 54 -10.09 13.56 4.67
CA PRO A 54 -10.59 13.70 6.03
C PRO A 54 -11.86 14.59 6.07
N THR A 55 -12.76 14.28 6.99
CA THR A 55 -13.91 15.16 7.31
C THR A 55 -13.45 16.30 8.22
N SER A 56 -12.55 15.99 9.16
CA SER A 56 -11.87 16.98 10.01
C SER A 56 -10.45 16.55 10.30
N GLY A 57 -9.64 17.45 10.84
CA GLY A 57 -8.21 17.20 11.05
C GLY A 57 -7.38 17.37 9.78
N ARG A 58 -6.14 16.90 9.83
CA ARG A 58 -5.17 17.11 8.75
C ARG A 58 -4.37 15.84 8.45
N VAL A 59 -4.26 15.51 7.16
CA VAL A 59 -3.38 14.44 6.68
C VAL A 59 -2.32 15.04 5.78
N VAL A 60 -1.04 14.82 6.11
CA VAL A 60 0.09 15.29 5.30
C VAL A 60 0.87 14.08 4.77
N VAL A 61 1.17 14.06 3.48
CA VAL A 61 1.95 13.01 2.81
C VAL A 61 3.04 13.67 1.98
N ASN A 62 4.30 13.40 2.27
CA ASN A 62 5.45 14.05 1.60
C ASN A 62 5.34 15.58 1.56
N GLY A 63 4.87 16.20 2.64
CA GLY A 63 4.68 17.64 2.73
C GLY A 63 3.39 18.17 2.07
N HIS A 64 2.60 17.32 1.40
CA HIS A 64 1.34 17.71 0.79
C HIS A 64 0.16 17.46 1.73
N ASP A 65 -0.62 18.49 2.01
CA ASP A 65 -1.89 18.39 2.75
C ASP A 65 -2.96 17.77 1.83
N ILE A 66 -3.39 16.56 2.18
CA ILE A 66 -4.36 15.78 1.37
C ILE A 66 -5.75 16.45 1.34
N GLY A 67 -6.14 17.09 2.44
CA GLY A 67 -7.42 17.81 2.52
C GLY A 67 -7.49 18.97 1.52
N ARG A 68 -6.36 19.64 1.27
CA ARG A 68 -6.23 20.82 0.41
C ARG A 68 -5.70 20.50 -0.99
N LEU A 69 -5.29 19.26 -1.25
CA LEU A 69 -4.69 18.87 -2.52
C LEU A 69 -5.69 19.03 -3.66
N LYS A 70 -5.37 19.84 -4.67
CA LYS A 70 -6.20 20.02 -5.87
C LYS A 70 -6.24 18.71 -6.68
N LYS A 71 -7.33 18.45 -7.41
CA LYS A 71 -7.50 17.24 -8.25
C LYS A 71 -6.31 17.03 -9.20
N ALA A 72 -5.78 18.10 -9.79
CA ALA A 72 -4.60 18.04 -10.67
C ALA A 72 -3.31 17.60 -9.95
N GLY A 73 -3.20 17.78 -8.64
CA GLY A 73 -2.04 17.33 -7.85
C GLY A 73 -2.05 15.85 -7.47
N VAL A 74 -3.24 15.21 -7.47
CA VAL A 74 -3.39 13.81 -7.05
C VAL A 74 -2.55 12.83 -7.91
N PRO A 75 -2.48 12.94 -9.25
CA PRO A 75 -1.62 12.07 -10.05
C PRO A 75 -0.14 12.18 -9.68
N PHE A 76 0.34 13.38 -9.36
CA PHE A 76 1.75 13.61 -8.96
C PHE A 76 2.05 12.96 -7.60
N LEU A 77 1.14 13.07 -6.62
CA LEU A 77 1.25 12.37 -5.36
C LEU A 77 1.34 10.85 -5.60
N ARG A 78 0.39 10.29 -6.37
CA ARG A 78 0.27 8.85 -6.60
C ARG A 78 1.44 8.25 -7.36
N ARG A 79 2.20 9.01 -8.15
CA ARG A 79 3.44 8.54 -8.80
C ARG A 79 4.49 8.08 -7.80
N ASN A 80 4.47 8.63 -6.57
CA ASN A 80 5.38 8.29 -5.48
C ASN A 80 4.83 7.19 -4.56
N LEU A 81 3.64 6.66 -4.85
CA LEU A 81 2.98 5.63 -4.07
C LEU A 81 2.90 4.32 -4.84
N GLY A 82 3.28 3.22 -4.20
CA GLY A 82 2.97 1.85 -4.61
C GLY A 82 1.74 1.38 -3.87
N LEU A 83 0.66 1.08 -4.59
CA LEU A 83 -0.61 0.67 -3.99
C LEU A 83 -0.86 -0.82 -4.25
N ILE A 84 -1.02 -1.59 -3.19
CA ILE A 84 -1.35 -3.01 -3.21
C ILE A 84 -2.67 -3.16 -2.47
N PHE A 85 -3.71 -3.57 -3.20
CA PHE A 85 -5.05 -3.75 -2.66
C PHE A 85 -5.28 -5.21 -2.29
N GLN A 86 -6.21 -5.47 -1.38
CA GLN A 86 -6.66 -6.82 -1.02
C GLN A 86 -7.13 -7.61 -2.25
N GLN A 87 -7.90 -6.97 -3.13
CA GLN A 87 -8.19 -7.50 -4.47
C GLN A 87 -7.13 -6.98 -5.44
N GLN A 88 -6.45 -7.87 -6.15
CA GLN A 88 -5.30 -7.54 -7.00
C GLN A 88 -5.64 -6.58 -8.13
N ARG A 89 -6.91 -6.57 -8.60
CA ARG A 89 -7.42 -5.68 -9.67
C ARG A 89 -6.50 -5.66 -10.89
N LEU A 90 -6.06 -6.86 -11.30
CA LEU A 90 -5.34 -7.02 -12.56
C LEU A 90 -6.31 -6.87 -13.73
N LEU A 91 -5.84 -6.34 -14.84
CA LEU A 91 -6.60 -6.27 -16.09
C LEU A 91 -6.51 -7.63 -16.77
N ASN A 92 -7.64 -8.33 -16.87
CA ASN A 92 -7.71 -9.69 -17.38
C ASN A 92 -7.57 -9.79 -18.91
N ASP A 93 -7.71 -8.67 -19.61
CA ASP A 93 -7.51 -8.53 -21.06
C ASP A 93 -6.05 -8.32 -21.48
N ARG A 94 -5.12 -8.36 -20.52
CA ARG A 94 -3.69 -8.06 -20.72
C ARG A 94 -2.80 -9.03 -19.98
N SER A 95 -1.62 -9.33 -20.56
CA SER A 95 -0.61 -10.13 -19.89
C SER A 95 -0.14 -9.50 -18.57
N ILE A 96 0.48 -10.29 -17.71
CA ILE A 96 1.03 -9.77 -16.45
C ILE A 96 2.14 -8.75 -16.69
N LEU A 97 2.95 -8.90 -17.75
CA LEU A 97 3.91 -7.89 -18.15
C LEU A 97 3.24 -6.57 -18.47
N ALA A 98 2.18 -6.60 -19.28
CA ALA A 98 1.44 -5.40 -19.65
C ALA A 98 0.76 -4.76 -18.43
N ASN A 99 0.25 -5.55 -17.47
CA ASN A 99 -0.26 -5.06 -16.20
C ASN A 99 0.81 -4.29 -15.40
N VAL A 100 2.03 -4.83 -15.31
CA VAL A 100 3.14 -4.17 -14.58
C VAL A 100 3.66 -2.95 -15.32
N MET A 101 3.57 -2.90 -16.65
CA MET A 101 3.96 -1.72 -17.45
C MET A 101 3.02 -0.52 -17.26
N LEU A 102 1.74 -0.73 -16.91
CA LEU A 102 0.72 0.33 -16.88
C LEU A 102 1.13 1.61 -16.14
N PRO A 103 1.68 1.56 -14.91
CA PRO A 103 2.07 2.78 -14.20
C PRO A 103 3.15 3.57 -14.95
N LEU A 104 4.04 2.91 -15.64
CA LEU A 104 5.11 3.54 -16.42
C LEU A 104 4.56 4.21 -17.68
N ILE A 105 3.67 3.53 -18.41
CA ILE A 105 3.01 4.06 -19.60
C ILE A 105 2.18 5.30 -19.25
N VAL A 106 1.39 5.23 -18.17
CA VAL A 106 0.57 6.36 -17.70
C VAL A 106 1.44 7.57 -17.31
N THR A 107 2.69 7.33 -16.88
CA THR A 107 3.63 8.41 -16.55
C THR A 107 4.49 8.87 -17.73
N GLY A 108 4.25 8.35 -18.94
CA GLY A 108 4.89 8.79 -20.17
C GLY A 108 6.24 8.14 -20.47
N ALA A 109 6.56 7.00 -19.85
CA ALA A 109 7.78 6.27 -20.17
C ALA A 109 7.71 5.67 -21.60
N ALA A 110 8.84 5.66 -22.33
CA ALA A 110 8.94 4.95 -23.58
C ALA A 110 8.67 3.45 -23.40
N THR A 111 7.99 2.81 -24.36
CA THR A 111 7.54 1.41 -24.26
C THR A 111 8.71 0.45 -23.97
N SER A 112 9.85 0.62 -24.63
CA SER A 112 11.03 -0.21 -24.40
C SER A 112 11.58 -0.09 -22.97
N GLN A 113 11.62 1.13 -22.43
CA GLN A 113 12.03 1.38 -21.05
C GLN A 113 11.01 0.80 -20.04
N ALA A 114 9.71 0.97 -20.33
CA ALA A 114 8.64 0.43 -19.51
C ALA A 114 8.72 -1.11 -19.47
N GLU A 115 8.94 -1.77 -20.60
CA GLU A 115 9.10 -3.21 -20.67
C GLU A 115 10.32 -3.70 -19.88
N GLN A 116 11.48 -3.07 -20.07
CA GLN A 116 12.70 -3.44 -19.33
C GLN A 116 12.48 -3.35 -17.80
N ARG A 117 11.89 -2.26 -17.33
CA ARG A 117 11.62 -2.07 -15.90
C ARG A 117 10.56 -3.04 -15.37
N ALA A 118 9.52 -3.33 -16.15
CA ALA A 118 8.48 -4.28 -15.79
C ALA A 118 9.02 -5.71 -15.70
N ARG A 119 9.89 -6.13 -16.61
CA ARG A 119 10.59 -7.42 -16.54
C ARG A 119 11.45 -7.52 -15.28
N ALA A 120 12.23 -6.50 -14.97
CA ALA A 120 13.01 -6.45 -13.73
C ALA A 120 12.13 -6.48 -12.45
N ALA A 121 10.93 -5.88 -12.49
CA ALA A 121 9.99 -5.96 -11.38
C ALA A 121 9.36 -7.35 -11.25
N LEU A 122 9.03 -8.02 -12.36
CA LEU A 122 8.55 -9.41 -12.35
C LEU A 122 9.62 -10.38 -11.87
N ASP A 123 10.88 -10.17 -12.24
CA ASP A 123 12.02 -10.96 -11.77
C ASP A 123 12.14 -10.91 -10.24
N LYS A 124 12.04 -9.71 -9.64
CA LYS A 124 12.08 -9.53 -8.18
C LYS A 124 11.01 -10.29 -7.40
N VAL A 125 9.90 -10.62 -8.04
CA VAL A 125 8.79 -11.38 -7.43
C VAL A 125 8.74 -12.85 -7.95
N GLY A 126 9.75 -13.28 -8.72
CA GLY A 126 9.88 -14.65 -9.22
C GLY A 126 8.84 -15.03 -10.29
N LEU A 127 8.47 -14.08 -11.16
CA LEU A 127 7.46 -14.28 -12.21
C LEU A 127 7.93 -13.85 -13.62
N LEU A 128 9.24 -13.68 -13.82
CA LEU A 128 9.76 -13.27 -15.13
C LEU A 128 9.42 -14.28 -16.23
N ASP A 129 9.54 -15.57 -15.95
CA ASP A 129 9.25 -16.65 -16.90
C ASP A 129 7.76 -16.72 -17.30
N ARG A 130 6.89 -16.17 -16.47
CA ARG A 130 5.44 -16.07 -16.71
C ARG A 130 5.00 -14.73 -17.30
N ALA A 131 5.93 -13.86 -17.73
CA ALA A 131 5.66 -12.50 -18.17
C ALA A 131 4.55 -12.37 -19.24
N ARG A 132 4.39 -13.38 -20.09
CA ARG A 132 3.35 -13.42 -21.15
C ARG A 132 2.02 -14.03 -20.70
N ALA A 133 1.97 -14.65 -19.52
CA ALA A 133 0.74 -15.26 -19.01
C ALA A 133 -0.35 -14.22 -18.76
N MET A 134 -1.60 -14.65 -18.88
CA MET A 134 -2.77 -13.84 -18.51
C MET A 134 -3.06 -13.99 -17.01
N PRO A 135 -3.65 -12.97 -16.35
CA PRO A 135 -3.95 -13.05 -14.91
C PRO A 135 -4.73 -14.30 -14.50
N LEU A 136 -5.69 -14.74 -15.32
CA LEU A 136 -6.53 -15.91 -15.04
C LEU A 136 -5.78 -17.25 -15.10
N GLU A 137 -4.57 -17.27 -15.66
CA GLU A 137 -3.70 -18.47 -15.70
C GLU A 137 -2.83 -18.59 -14.44
N LEU A 138 -2.91 -17.61 -13.51
CA LEU A 138 -2.10 -17.53 -12.31
C LEU A 138 -2.92 -17.92 -11.07
N SER A 139 -2.24 -18.54 -10.10
CA SER A 139 -2.77 -18.72 -8.74
C SER A 139 -2.98 -17.38 -8.06
N GLY A 140 -3.82 -17.32 -7.01
CA GLY A 140 -4.06 -16.10 -6.25
C GLY A 140 -2.77 -15.47 -5.68
N GLY A 141 -1.84 -16.31 -5.20
CA GLY A 141 -0.53 -15.85 -4.72
C GLY A 141 0.37 -15.30 -5.83
N GLU A 142 0.32 -15.86 -7.04
CA GLU A 142 1.03 -15.30 -8.20
C GLU A 142 0.42 -13.97 -8.64
N GLN A 143 -0.92 -13.86 -8.69
CA GLN A 143 -1.61 -12.61 -9.00
C GLN A 143 -1.23 -11.51 -7.98
N GLN A 144 -1.14 -11.86 -6.70
CA GLN A 144 -0.72 -10.93 -5.66
C GLN A 144 0.72 -10.46 -5.88
N ARG A 145 1.64 -11.36 -6.23
CA ARG A 145 3.02 -10.97 -6.58
C ARG A 145 3.09 -10.08 -7.81
N VAL A 146 2.22 -10.28 -8.82
CA VAL A 146 2.08 -9.34 -9.95
C VAL A 146 1.62 -7.95 -9.47
N ALA A 147 0.66 -7.89 -8.53
CA ALA A 147 0.21 -6.63 -7.95
C ALA A 147 1.35 -5.92 -7.18
N VAL A 148 2.19 -6.67 -6.47
CA VAL A 148 3.42 -6.13 -5.85
C VAL A 148 4.37 -5.59 -6.92
N ALA A 149 4.69 -6.36 -7.97
CA ALA A 149 5.55 -5.90 -9.07
C ALA A 149 5.04 -4.62 -9.72
N ARG A 150 3.72 -4.54 -9.97
CA ARG A 150 3.06 -3.33 -10.50
C ARG A 150 3.19 -2.13 -9.56
N ALA A 151 3.08 -2.34 -8.25
CA ALA A 151 3.19 -1.28 -7.26
C ALA A 151 4.61 -0.69 -7.19
N ILE A 152 5.65 -1.52 -7.38
CA ILE A 152 7.05 -1.10 -7.21
C ILE A 152 7.73 -0.62 -8.50
N VAL A 153 7.12 -0.86 -9.67
CA VAL A 153 7.76 -0.59 -10.98
C VAL A 153 8.15 0.87 -11.19
N ASN A 154 7.43 1.81 -10.57
CA ASN A 154 7.74 3.24 -10.57
C ASN A 154 8.78 3.65 -9.52
N ARG A 155 9.34 2.71 -8.73
CA ARG A 155 10.25 3.00 -7.62
C ARG A 155 9.62 3.99 -6.62
N PRO A 156 8.47 3.65 -6.02
CA PRO A 156 7.76 4.54 -5.12
C PRO A 156 8.58 4.83 -3.87
N GLN A 157 8.30 5.97 -3.23
CA GLN A 157 8.86 6.30 -1.93
C GLN A 157 8.07 5.68 -0.76
N ILE A 158 6.80 5.38 -1.01
CA ILE A 158 5.87 4.81 -0.03
C ILE A 158 5.15 3.63 -0.67
N ILE A 159 5.08 2.50 0.01
CA ILE A 159 4.24 1.35 -0.33
C ILE A 159 3.10 1.27 0.68
N LEU A 160 1.87 1.21 0.18
CA LEU A 160 0.66 0.99 0.96
C LEU A 160 0.05 -0.35 0.56
N ALA A 161 0.01 -1.31 1.47
CA ALA A 161 -0.53 -2.64 1.23
C ALA A 161 -1.74 -2.90 2.14
N ASP A 162 -2.90 -3.11 1.53
CA ASP A 162 -4.15 -3.38 2.24
C ASP A 162 -4.43 -4.88 2.20
N GLU A 163 -4.21 -5.58 3.35
CA GLU A 163 -4.37 -7.02 3.53
C GLU A 163 -3.68 -7.83 2.40
N PRO A 164 -2.36 -7.62 2.13
CA PRO A 164 -1.70 -8.16 0.94
C PRO A 164 -1.57 -9.69 0.95
N THR A 165 -1.82 -10.34 2.07
CA THR A 165 -1.72 -11.79 2.27
C THR A 165 -3.08 -12.46 2.43
N ALA A 166 -4.18 -11.70 2.40
CA ALA A 166 -5.51 -12.27 2.54
C ALA A 166 -5.80 -13.30 1.42
N ASN A 167 -6.38 -14.43 1.80
CA ASN A 167 -6.72 -15.55 0.92
C ASN A 167 -5.52 -16.25 0.24
N LEU A 168 -4.31 -16.09 0.77
CA LEU A 168 -3.12 -16.82 0.34
C LEU A 168 -2.82 -17.98 1.29
N ASP A 169 -2.26 -19.06 0.75
CA ASP A 169 -1.59 -20.06 1.59
C ASP A 169 -0.36 -19.46 2.27
N ARG A 170 0.10 -20.11 3.33
CA ARG A 170 1.21 -19.62 4.15
C ARG A 170 2.47 -19.33 3.33
N ALA A 171 2.86 -20.27 2.44
CA ALA A 171 4.07 -20.10 1.64
C ALA A 171 3.97 -18.94 0.65
N ALA A 172 2.78 -18.68 0.09
CA ALA A 172 2.53 -17.52 -0.77
C ALA A 172 2.53 -16.21 0.04
N ALA A 173 1.91 -16.22 1.24
CA ALA A 173 1.90 -15.07 2.14
C ALA A 173 3.31 -14.65 2.56
N ASP A 174 4.14 -15.61 2.98
CA ASP A 174 5.53 -15.37 3.39
C ASP A 174 6.33 -14.72 2.25
N ARG A 175 6.21 -15.25 1.00
CA ARG A 175 6.87 -14.65 -0.17
C ARG A 175 6.45 -13.20 -0.43
N VAL A 176 5.18 -12.86 -0.22
CA VAL A 176 4.69 -11.48 -0.39
C VAL A 176 5.26 -10.57 0.70
N ILE A 177 5.26 -11.00 1.96
CA ILE A 177 5.80 -10.22 3.08
C ILE A 177 7.32 -10.04 2.93
N ASP A 178 8.05 -11.08 2.54
CA ASP A 178 9.50 -10.99 2.31
C ASP A 178 9.84 -10.02 1.19
N ALA A 179 9.05 -10.00 0.12
CA ALA A 179 9.22 -9.00 -0.94
C ALA A 179 9.01 -7.57 -0.41
N LEU A 180 7.98 -7.34 0.42
CA LEU A 180 7.72 -6.02 1.01
C LEU A 180 8.81 -5.61 1.99
N ARG A 181 9.31 -6.54 2.82
CA ARG A 181 10.44 -6.31 3.73
C ARG A 181 11.73 -5.97 2.97
N ALA A 182 11.98 -6.61 1.82
CA ALA A 182 13.14 -6.30 0.98
C ALA A 182 13.08 -4.86 0.42
N PHE A 183 11.88 -4.34 0.09
CA PHE A 183 11.73 -2.93 -0.31
C PHE A 183 11.93 -1.99 0.86
N HIS A 184 11.45 -2.31 2.05
CA HIS A 184 11.74 -1.55 3.25
C HIS A 184 13.25 -1.51 3.53
N ALA A 185 13.94 -2.63 3.46
CA ALA A 185 15.40 -2.70 3.64
C ALA A 185 16.17 -1.84 2.61
N ALA A 186 15.57 -1.61 1.43
CA ALA A 186 16.09 -0.67 0.41
C ALA A 186 15.71 0.80 0.69
N GLY A 187 15.13 1.12 1.85
CA GLY A 187 14.81 2.48 2.30
C GLY A 187 13.43 3.00 1.90
N VAL A 188 12.54 2.14 1.36
CA VAL A 188 11.16 2.50 1.05
C VAL A 188 10.33 2.50 2.32
N THR A 189 9.49 3.52 2.52
CA THR A 189 8.52 3.55 3.62
C THR A 189 7.38 2.58 3.31
N CYS A 190 7.07 1.67 4.22
CA CYS A 190 6.04 0.66 4.01
C CYS A 190 4.97 0.72 5.10
N MET A 191 3.70 0.72 4.70
CA MET A 191 2.56 0.56 5.59
C MET A 191 1.71 -0.61 5.13
N ILE A 192 1.58 -1.63 5.97
CA ILE A 192 0.93 -2.90 5.65
C ILE A 192 -0.21 -3.13 6.62
N SER A 193 -1.45 -3.16 6.14
CA SER A 193 -2.56 -3.62 6.98
C SER A 193 -2.60 -5.14 7.00
N THR A 194 -2.81 -5.71 8.18
CA THR A 194 -2.97 -7.16 8.36
C THR A 194 -3.73 -7.46 9.64
N HIS A 195 -4.35 -8.63 9.69
CA HIS A 195 -4.91 -9.23 10.90
C HIS A 195 -4.17 -10.52 11.30
N ASP A 196 -3.08 -10.87 10.60
CA ASP A 196 -2.25 -12.04 10.90
C ASP A 196 -1.32 -11.73 12.09
N GLU A 197 -1.65 -12.30 13.26
CA GLU A 197 -0.89 -12.07 14.50
C GLU A 197 0.56 -12.55 14.38
N GLN A 198 0.86 -13.60 13.60
CA GLN A 198 2.25 -14.05 13.42
C GLN A 198 3.12 -13.01 12.69
N ILE A 199 2.51 -12.24 11.78
CA ILE A 199 3.20 -11.12 11.13
C ILE A 199 3.38 -9.98 12.12
N LEU A 200 2.36 -9.69 12.94
CA LEU A 200 2.37 -8.62 13.94
C LEU A 200 3.36 -8.87 15.08
N ASP A 201 3.52 -10.13 15.52
CA ASP A 201 4.46 -10.50 16.61
C ASP A 201 5.92 -10.20 16.25
N SER A 202 6.25 -10.25 14.96
CA SER A 202 7.61 -9.93 14.46
C SER A 202 7.80 -8.47 14.07
N ALA A 203 6.77 -7.62 14.27
CA ALA A 203 6.78 -6.25 13.80
C ALA A 203 7.48 -5.30 14.79
N ALA A 204 8.40 -4.46 14.29
CA ALA A 204 9.05 -3.43 15.09
C ALA A 204 8.07 -2.34 15.56
N ARG A 205 7.04 -2.05 14.74
CA ARG A 205 6.01 -1.06 15.08
C ARG A 205 4.64 -1.46 14.53
N VAL A 206 3.66 -1.48 15.41
CA VAL A 206 2.26 -1.76 15.08
C VAL A 206 1.39 -0.59 15.51
N ILE A 207 0.56 -0.09 14.60
CA ILE A 207 -0.53 0.84 14.91
C ILE A 207 -1.82 0.02 14.97
N ARG A 208 -2.48 -0.01 16.13
CA ARG A 208 -3.74 -0.73 16.30
C ARG A 208 -4.92 0.22 16.21
N LEU A 209 -5.92 -0.16 15.39
CA LEU A 209 -7.18 0.54 15.23
C LEU A 209 -8.33 -0.33 15.72
N GLU A 210 -9.22 0.25 16.54
CA GLU A 210 -10.48 -0.35 16.94
C GLU A 210 -11.57 0.72 16.88
N HIS A 211 -12.69 0.41 16.25
CA HIS A 211 -13.83 1.34 16.11
C HIS A 211 -13.44 2.74 15.60
N GLY A 212 -12.46 2.82 14.71
CA GLY A 212 -11.97 4.07 14.14
C GLY A 212 -11.00 4.86 15.01
N GLN A 213 -10.64 4.37 16.20
CA GLN A 213 -9.70 5.01 17.13
C GLN A 213 -8.40 4.24 17.26
N LEU A 214 -7.33 4.94 17.66
CA LEU A 214 -6.05 4.29 17.97
C LEU A 214 -6.13 3.63 19.35
N VAL A 215 -5.82 2.34 19.39
CA VAL A 215 -5.65 1.59 20.64
C VAL A 215 -4.19 1.25 20.78
N ASN A 216 -3.53 1.78 21.83
CA ASN A 216 -2.12 1.55 22.14
C ASN A 216 -1.17 1.69 20.93
N ALA A 217 -0.90 2.91 20.51
CA ALA A 217 0.37 3.18 19.85
C ALA A 217 1.45 2.95 20.92
N ALA A 218 2.09 1.77 20.94
CA ALA A 218 3.30 1.58 21.71
C ALA A 218 4.26 2.68 21.27
N ALA A 219 4.50 3.62 22.16
CA ALA A 219 5.42 4.73 21.96
C ALA A 219 6.81 4.14 21.67
N GLY A 220 7.19 4.10 20.41
CA GLY A 220 8.59 4.03 20.02
C GLY A 220 9.23 5.31 20.56
N GLY A 221 10.12 5.16 21.56
CA GLY A 221 10.64 6.23 22.39
C GLY A 221 11.10 7.45 21.60
N ALA A 222 10.67 8.59 22.09
CA ALA A 222 11.45 9.81 21.95
C ALA A 222 12.73 9.65 22.80
N VAL A 223 13.87 9.71 22.18
CA VAL A 223 15.11 10.27 22.72
C VAL A 223 15.75 11.06 21.60
#